data_aa58da23b16dffa8acb86037508f232a
#
_entry.id   aa58da23b16dffa8acb86037508f232a
#
_cell.length_a   1.000
_cell.length_b   1.000
_cell.length_c   1.000
_cell.angle_alpha   90.00
_cell.angle_beta   90.00
_cell.angle_gamma   90.00
#
_symmetry.space_group_name_H-M   'P 1'
#
loop_
_entity.id
_entity.type
_entity.pdbx_description
1 polymer ?
#
loop_
_entity_poly.entity_id
_entity_poly.type
_entity_poly.pdbx_seq_one_letter_code
_entity_poly.pdbx_strand_id
1 'polypeptide(L)'
;MASRMCEAIVAGMQGENRSRVGRGGVAVVLKHLAAQGEAVGGRNGQSAIIGTHDLHEIHLPPVVAGVRAGALGFMAAYNDIDSVPCCASPWLLQEYLRGELGFDGIVMADGLAVDRLVGMAGSIPASGRAALLAGVDVSLWDEGFASLERYADDEAVVAAVDRSLRRVLELKAMFGLLPEGYNAGCDRVPLGSNERIGVGRGSIALPKAEAITEAIAHTREESCTLAGECLTLLDGAEQWSRIGACLRDDQAGSIIVTGPFADDMACFLGDYTAPLEQTQITSVYRQLRERFGERVLLAVDGTGLDGADWLNAAAVVAVLGGTSERSYDSAFADNGAAAAVAEHGATCGEGVDLCDVTLPWRQDALLDRVRELTDAPLVSVVVSGRAHVLTHVLETSDATLWEGYAGQYGPQAVVDALVGETGMPGRLPVTLPAYAGAVPVRYNDRQSAEHVYRDAEEPEIGRAHV
;
A
#
# COMPACT_ATOMS: atom_id res chain seq x y z
N MET A 1 -1.67 15.27 2.41
CA MET A 1 -2.09 14.29 1.39
C MET A 1 -2.86 13.13 2.00
N ALA A 2 -2.29 12.32 2.90
CA ALA A 2 -2.95 11.15 3.49
C ALA A 2 -4.36 11.42 4.06
N SER A 3 -4.57 12.54 4.77
CA SER A 3 -5.90 12.92 5.29
C SER A 3 -6.95 13.07 4.19
N ARG A 4 -6.61 13.73 3.08
CA ARG A 4 -7.52 13.90 1.93
C ARG A 4 -7.82 12.57 1.23
N MET A 5 -6.82 11.69 1.15
CA MET A 5 -7.02 10.34 0.61
C MET A 5 -7.95 9.52 1.50
N CYS A 6 -7.78 9.56 2.83
CA CYS A 6 -8.70 8.91 3.77
C CYS A 6 -10.15 9.40 3.60
N GLU A 7 -10.36 10.71 3.50
CA GLU A 7 -11.70 11.28 3.27
C GLU A 7 -12.30 10.78 1.96
N ALA A 8 -11.52 10.79 0.88
CA ALA A 8 -11.99 10.34 -0.45
C ALA A 8 -12.32 8.84 -0.46
N ILE A 9 -11.49 8.01 0.15
CA ILE A 9 -11.70 6.56 0.25
C ILE A 9 -12.97 6.26 1.05
N VAL A 10 -13.15 6.89 2.21
CA VAL A 10 -14.36 6.68 3.03
C VAL A 10 -15.60 7.12 2.27
N ALA A 11 -15.59 8.30 1.63
CA ALA A 11 -16.72 8.80 0.86
C ALA A 11 -17.01 7.91 -0.37
N GLY A 12 -15.98 7.47 -1.09
CA GLY A 12 -16.13 6.61 -2.27
C GLY A 12 -16.66 5.21 -1.94
N MET A 13 -16.19 4.61 -0.85
CA MET A 13 -16.58 3.25 -0.47
C MET A 13 -17.91 3.21 0.31
N GLN A 14 -18.14 4.14 1.24
CA GLN A 14 -19.36 4.16 2.06
C GLN A 14 -20.48 5.00 1.45
N GLY A 15 -20.16 5.95 0.58
CA GLY A 15 -21.05 6.97 0.06
C GLY A 15 -20.93 8.29 0.84
N GLU A 16 -21.48 9.37 0.28
CA GLU A 16 -21.34 10.72 0.81
C GLU A 16 -22.07 10.97 2.16
N ASN A 17 -23.01 10.09 2.50
CA ASN A 17 -23.74 10.20 3.74
C ASN A 17 -22.95 9.61 4.91
N ARG A 18 -22.31 10.47 5.67
CA ARG A 18 -21.45 10.12 6.82
C ARG A 18 -22.13 9.32 7.94
N SER A 19 -23.44 9.23 7.95
CA SER A 19 -24.20 8.48 8.97
C SER A 19 -24.66 7.10 8.49
N ARG A 20 -24.42 6.77 7.22
CA ARG A 20 -24.90 5.52 6.59
C ARG A 20 -23.96 5.06 5.50
N VAL A 21 -23.89 3.75 5.34
CA VAL A 21 -23.36 3.19 4.09
C VAL A 21 -24.45 3.26 3.04
N GLY A 22 -24.14 3.87 1.88
CA GLY A 22 -25.06 3.97 0.76
C GLY A 22 -25.39 2.59 0.17
N ARG A 23 -26.44 2.51 -0.65
CA ARG A 23 -26.78 1.29 -1.39
C ARG A 23 -25.60 0.92 -2.30
N GLY A 24 -25.07 -0.29 -2.15
CA GLY A 24 -23.87 -0.74 -2.86
C GLY A 24 -22.54 -0.28 -2.23
N GLY A 25 -22.61 0.46 -1.12
CA GLY A 25 -21.40 0.84 -0.38
C GLY A 25 -20.91 -0.28 0.55
N VAL A 26 -19.67 -0.11 1.01
CA VAL A 26 -18.97 -1.04 1.91
C VAL A 26 -18.49 -0.29 3.13
N ALA A 27 -18.63 -0.88 4.34
CA ALA A 27 -18.08 -0.32 5.57
C ALA A 27 -16.55 -0.24 5.48
N VAL A 28 -15.99 0.91 5.81
CA VAL A 28 -14.54 1.13 5.82
C VAL A 28 -14.00 0.92 7.22
N VAL A 29 -12.96 0.10 7.32
CA VAL A 29 -12.09 0.00 8.49
C VAL A 29 -10.75 0.60 8.10
N LEU A 30 -10.42 1.77 8.63
CA LEU A 30 -9.15 2.44 8.39
C LEU A 30 -8.03 1.80 9.21
N LYS A 31 -6.86 1.67 8.60
CA LYS A 31 -5.72 1.01 9.25
C LYS A 31 -4.40 1.69 8.89
N HIS A 32 -3.40 1.60 9.73
CA HIS A 32 -3.44 1.06 11.10
C HIS A 32 -3.42 2.22 12.09
N LEU A 33 -4.12 2.06 13.21
CA LEU A 33 -4.15 3.02 14.31
C LEU A 33 -3.15 2.58 15.39
N ALA A 34 -1.95 3.21 15.50
CA ALA A 34 -1.38 4.29 14.72
C ALA A 34 0.15 4.14 14.65
N ALA A 35 0.77 4.99 13.82
CA ALA A 35 2.22 5.14 13.74
C ALA A 35 3.00 3.87 13.32
N GLN A 36 2.37 2.91 12.67
CA GLN A 36 3.02 1.67 12.22
C GLN A 36 4.18 1.93 11.25
N GLY A 37 4.15 3.03 10.48
CA GLY A 37 5.23 3.40 9.57
C GLY A 37 6.51 3.92 10.26
N GLU A 38 6.48 4.15 11.58
CA GLU A 38 7.62 4.63 12.38
C GLU A 38 8.34 3.52 13.16
N ALA A 39 8.14 2.28 12.76
CA ALA A 39 8.76 1.14 13.41
C ALA A 39 10.30 1.23 13.41
N VAL A 40 10.91 1.02 14.56
CA VAL A 40 12.38 1.05 14.75
C VAL A 40 13.06 0.10 13.78
N GLY A 41 14.00 0.64 13.01
CA GLY A 41 14.75 -0.11 12.00
C GLY A 41 13.89 -0.55 10.78
N GLY A 42 12.72 0.07 10.56
CA GLY A 42 11.82 -0.26 9.45
C GLY A 42 11.19 -1.65 9.57
N ARG A 43 11.23 -2.27 10.74
CA ARG A 43 10.75 -3.65 10.96
C ARG A 43 9.27 -3.66 11.32
N ASN A 44 8.49 -4.37 10.54
CA ASN A 44 7.03 -4.45 10.73
C ASN A 44 6.65 -4.90 12.16
N GLY A 45 5.76 -4.14 12.79
CA GLY A 45 5.24 -4.44 14.13
C GLY A 45 6.20 -4.13 15.28
N GLN A 46 7.35 -3.48 15.02
CA GLN A 46 8.25 -3.00 16.07
C GLN A 46 7.77 -1.67 16.67
N SER A 47 8.35 -1.29 17.80
CA SER A 47 8.04 -0.07 18.54
C SER A 47 8.19 1.18 17.67
N ALA A 48 7.24 2.11 17.77
CA ALA A 48 7.37 3.45 17.25
C ALA A 48 7.83 4.39 18.37
N ILE A 49 9.10 4.81 18.32
CA ILE A 49 9.68 5.73 19.30
C ILE A 49 9.54 7.16 18.78
N ILE A 50 8.42 7.77 19.07
CA ILE A 50 8.06 9.11 18.58
C ILE A 50 7.54 10.00 19.71
N GLY A 51 7.83 11.31 19.61
CA GLY A 51 7.29 12.28 20.53
C GLY A 51 5.81 12.59 20.28
N THR A 52 5.13 13.09 21.30
CA THR A 52 3.71 13.49 21.20
C THR A 52 3.44 14.47 20.06
N HIS A 53 4.39 15.38 19.80
CA HIS A 53 4.26 16.36 18.72
C HIS A 53 4.19 15.69 17.34
N ASP A 54 5.13 14.80 17.03
CA ASP A 54 5.14 14.08 15.75
C ASP A 54 3.94 13.16 15.62
N LEU A 55 3.51 12.54 16.71
CA LEU A 55 2.30 11.73 16.72
C LEU A 55 1.08 12.55 16.28
N HIS A 56 0.88 13.75 16.83
CA HIS A 56 -0.25 14.62 16.52
C HIS A 56 -0.13 15.34 15.19
N GLU A 57 1.08 15.66 14.72
CA GLU A 57 1.29 16.40 13.48
C GLU A 57 1.32 15.49 12.25
N ILE A 58 1.82 14.27 12.38
CA ILE A 58 2.10 13.38 11.24
C ILE A 58 1.13 12.20 11.20
N HIS A 59 0.96 11.48 12.30
CA HIS A 59 0.28 10.18 12.30
C HIS A 59 -1.20 10.23 12.62
N LEU A 60 -1.66 11.18 13.42
CA LEU A 60 -3.07 11.29 13.81
C LEU A 60 -3.94 12.14 12.85
N PRO A 61 -3.44 13.07 12.02
CA PRO A 61 -4.30 13.81 11.09
C PRO A 61 -5.13 12.94 10.15
N PRO A 62 -4.62 11.84 9.57
CA PRO A 62 -5.45 10.92 8.78
C PRO A 62 -6.56 10.24 9.60
N VAL A 63 -6.32 9.96 10.89
CA VAL A 63 -7.33 9.41 11.80
C VAL A 63 -8.46 10.41 12.00
N VAL A 64 -8.11 11.68 12.28
CA VAL A 64 -9.09 12.78 12.40
C VAL A 64 -9.92 12.92 11.13
N ALA A 65 -9.27 12.88 9.97
CA ALA A 65 -9.93 12.95 8.67
C ALA A 65 -10.89 11.77 8.46
N GLY A 66 -10.47 10.55 8.80
CA GLY A 66 -11.29 9.34 8.71
C GLY A 66 -12.54 9.40 9.60
N VAL A 67 -12.39 9.85 10.85
CA VAL A 67 -13.54 10.05 11.76
C VAL A 67 -14.50 11.08 11.19
N ARG A 68 -14.00 12.22 10.71
CA ARG A 68 -14.84 13.27 10.10
C ARG A 68 -15.53 12.81 8.83
N ALA A 69 -14.89 11.95 8.06
CA ALA A 69 -15.49 11.35 6.86
C ALA A 69 -16.56 10.30 7.20
N GLY A 70 -16.61 9.81 8.43
CA GLY A 70 -17.60 8.85 8.91
C GLY A 70 -17.19 7.39 8.75
N ALA A 71 -15.88 7.09 8.79
CA ALA A 71 -15.39 5.70 8.80
C ALA A 71 -16.10 4.91 9.93
N LEU A 72 -16.46 3.67 9.65
CA LEU A 72 -17.20 2.81 10.58
C LEU A 72 -16.31 1.94 11.44
N GLY A 73 -15.02 1.84 11.11
CA GLY A 73 -14.07 1.07 11.88
C GLY A 73 -12.67 1.65 11.83
N PHE A 74 -11.88 1.33 12.86
CA PHE A 74 -10.43 1.45 12.87
C PHE A 74 -9.79 0.13 13.30
N MET A 75 -8.64 -0.19 12.70
CA MET A 75 -7.84 -1.34 13.10
C MET A 75 -6.66 -0.86 13.94
N ALA A 76 -6.60 -1.32 15.19
CA ALA A 76 -5.48 -1.04 16.08
C ALA A 76 -4.23 -1.80 15.60
N ALA A 77 -3.10 -1.08 15.53
CA ALA A 77 -1.86 -1.58 14.96
C ALA A 77 -1.15 -2.62 15.84
N TYR A 78 -0.27 -3.40 15.22
CA TYR A 78 0.60 -4.35 15.92
C TYR A 78 1.59 -3.71 16.86
N ASN A 79 2.12 -2.53 16.46
CA ASN A 79 3.20 -1.87 17.16
C ASN A 79 2.75 -1.26 18.50
N ASP A 80 3.71 -0.94 19.30
CA ASP A 80 3.55 0.00 20.41
C ASP A 80 3.98 1.41 20.00
N ILE A 81 3.48 2.40 20.72
CA ILE A 81 3.95 3.78 20.67
C ILE A 81 4.62 4.05 22.02
N ASP A 82 5.93 4.28 21.99
CA ASP A 82 6.72 4.53 23.19
C ASP A 82 6.47 3.49 24.31
N SER A 83 6.55 2.21 23.92
CA SER A 83 6.36 1.04 24.79
C SER A 83 4.92 0.76 25.24
N VAL A 84 3.92 1.50 24.75
CA VAL A 84 2.51 1.22 25.01
C VAL A 84 1.87 0.61 23.77
N PRO A 85 1.55 -0.70 23.76
CA PRO A 85 0.94 -1.36 22.61
C PRO A 85 -0.37 -0.68 22.19
N CYS A 86 -0.55 -0.44 20.89
CA CYS A 86 -1.74 0.24 20.37
C CYS A 86 -3.05 -0.49 20.78
N CYS A 87 -3.06 -1.83 20.75
CA CYS A 87 -4.21 -2.63 21.18
C CYS A 87 -4.46 -2.60 22.69
N ALA A 88 -3.51 -2.12 23.51
CA ALA A 88 -3.64 -2.02 24.96
C ALA A 88 -3.51 -0.58 25.48
N SER A 89 -3.73 0.42 24.62
CA SER A 89 -3.62 1.84 24.95
C SER A 89 -5.00 2.47 25.21
N PRO A 90 -5.44 2.66 26.48
CA PRO A 90 -6.69 3.36 26.78
C PRO A 90 -6.67 4.80 26.27
N TRP A 91 -5.51 5.47 26.33
CA TRP A 91 -5.37 6.82 25.80
C TRP A 91 -5.71 6.87 24.31
N LEU A 92 -5.12 6.00 23.49
CA LEU A 92 -5.32 6.01 22.04
C LEU A 92 -6.77 5.65 21.67
N LEU A 93 -7.30 4.56 22.25
CA LEU A 93 -8.56 3.97 21.82
C LEU A 93 -9.80 4.57 22.50
N GLN A 94 -9.68 5.02 23.77
CA GLN A 94 -10.83 5.55 24.50
C GLN A 94 -10.75 7.06 24.66
N GLU A 95 -9.64 7.61 25.19
CA GLU A 95 -9.56 9.04 25.47
C GLU A 95 -9.48 9.85 24.17
N TYR A 96 -8.52 9.54 23.29
CA TYR A 96 -8.34 10.27 22.05
C TYR A 96 -9.39 9.92 20.99
N LEU A 97 -9.43 8.64 20.55
CA LEU A 97 -10.31 8.26 19.44
C LEU A 97 -11.79 8.46 19.77
N ARG A 98 -12.25 7.99 20.93
CA ARG A 98 -13.66 8.07 21.31
C ARG A 98 -14.00 9.34 22.04
N GLY A 99 -13.15 9.78 22.99
CA GLY A 99 -13.42 10.96 23.82
C GLY A 99 -13.23 12.26 23.06
N GLU A 100 -12.04 12.48 22.48
CA GLU A 100 -11.74 13.75 21.80
C GLU A 100 -12.34 13.81 20.38
N LEU A 101 -12.21 12.73 19.60
CA LEU A 101 -12.71 12.73 18.23
C LEU A 101 -14.18 12.31 18.10
N GLY A 102 -14.79 11.78 19.14
CA GLY A 102 -16.20 11.36 19.14
C GLY A 102 -16.47 10.13 18.27
N PHE A 103 -15.49 9.28 18.03
CA PHE A 103 -15.66 8.07 17.24
C PHE A 103 -16.55 7.05 17.96
N ASP A 104 -17.58 6.57 17.30
CA ASP A 104 -18.58 5.67 17.86
C ASP A 104 -18.68 4.31 17.15
N GLY A 105 -17.87 4.10 16.08
CA GLY A 105 -17.77 2.83 15.35
C GLY A 105 -16.98 1.75 16.10
N ILE A 106 -16.64 0.68 15.40
CA ILE A 106 -15.88 -0.44 15.95
C ILE A 106 -14.37 -0.18 15.92
N VAL A 107 -13.67 -0.69 16.92
CA VAL A 107 -12.22 -0.86 16.91
C VAL A 107 -11.92 -2.36 16.84
N MET A 108 -11.26 -2.79 15.78
CA MET A 108 -10.78 -4.15 15.67
C MET A 108 -9.27 -4.22 15.86
N ALA A 109 -8.77 -5.33 16.40
CA ALA A 109 -7.35 -5.60 16.41
C ALA A 109 -6.88 -6.07 15.04
N ASP A 110 -5.62 -5.86 14.71
CA ASP A 110 -4.97 -6.55 13.60
C ASP A 110 -4.80 -8.05 13.91
N GLY A 111 -4.47 -8.87 12.93
CA GLY A 111 -4.40 -10.32 13.07
C GLY A 111 -3.40 -10.75 14.17
N LEU A 112 -3.88 -11.49 15.16
CA LEU A 112 -3.11 -11.92 16.34
C LEU A 112 -2.52 -10.78 17.18
N ALA A 113 -2.89 -9.52 16.98
CA ALA A 113 -2.31 -8.39 17.70
C ALA A 113 -2.64 -8.40 19.20
N VAL A 114 -3.79 -8.98 19.58
CA VAL A 114 -4.15 -9.15 21.00
C VAL A 114 -3.26 -10.18 21.67
N ASP A 115 -3.02 -11.32 21.02
CA ASP A 115 -2.21 -12.39 21.60
C ASP A 115 -0.74 -11.98 21.76
N ARG A 116 -0.24 -11.07 20.94
CA ARG A 116 1.10 -10.46 21.09
C ARG A 116 1.30 -9.66 22.37
N LEU A 117 0.22 -9.24 23.03
CA LEU A 117 0.29 -8.58 24.32
C LEU A 117 0.77 -9.51 25.46
N VAL A 118 0.96 -10.81 25.20
CA VAL A 118 1.37 -11.80 26.22
C VAL A 118 2.63 -11.39 26.98
N GLY A 119 3.58 -10.74 26.34
CA GLY A 119 4.79 -10.22 26.98
C GLY A 119 4.52 -9.15 28.03
N MET A 120 3.49 -8.34 27.83
CA MET A 120 3.04 -7.30 28.77
C MET A 120 2.06 -7.87 29.80
N ALA A 121 1.08 -8.65 29.33
CA ALA A 121 -0.05 -9.12 30.14
C ALA A 121 0.26 -10.39 30.96
N GLY A 122 1.31 -11.13 30.60
CA GLY A 122 1.77 -12.34 31.28
C GLY A 122 1.04 -13.64 30.87
N SER A 123 -0.09 -13.56 30.19
CA SER A 123 -0.79 -14.72 29.64
C SER A 123 -1.74 -14.32 28.50
N ILE A 124 -2.09 -15.27 27.62
CA ILE A 124 -3.04 -15.06 26.52
C ILE A 124 -4.42 -14.57 27.02
N PRO A 125 -5.05 -15.18 28.03
CA PRO A 125 -6.31 -14.65 28.56
C PRO A 125 -6.19 -13.24 29.11
N ALA A 126 -5.08 -12.90 29.78
CA ALA A 126 -4.85 -11.54 30.28
C ALA A 126 -4.63 -10.53 29.15
N SER A 127 -4.05 -10.95 28.01
CA SER A 127 -3.95 -10.15 26.78
C SER A 127 -5.33 -9.75 26.27
N GLY A 128 -6.25 -10.70 26.15
CA GLY A 128 -7.63 -10.45 25.76
C GLY A 128 -8.34 -9.44 26.68
N ARG A 129 -8.18 -9.62 28.01
CA ARG A 129 -8.70 -8.70 29.01
C ARG A 129 -8.14 -7.29 28.85
N ALA A 130 -6.83 -7.17 28.67
CA ALA A 130 -6.16 -5.87 28.52
C ALA A 130 -6.63 -5.13 27.28
N ALA A 131 -6.70 -5.79 26.14
CA ALA A 131 -7.16 -5.20 24.89
C ALA A 131 -8.64 -4.76 24.94
N LEU A 132 -9.51 -5.62 25.47
CA LEU A 132 -10.93 -5.28 25.65
C LEU A 132 -11.14 -4.05 26.55
N LEU A 133 -10.45 -4.00 27.68
CA LEU A 133 -10.52 -2.88 28.61
C LEU A 133 -9.90 -1.61 28.03
N ALA A 134 -8.92 -1.72 27.16
CA ALA A 134 -8.35 -0.59 26.42
C ALA A 134 -9.28 -0.05 25.33
N GLY A 135 -10.27 -0.83 24.85
CA GLY A 135 -11.27 -0.35 23.91
C GLY A 135 -11.30 -1.07 22.56
N VAL A 136 -10.61 -2.19 22.41
CA VAL A 136 -10.77 -3.10 21.26
C VAL A 136 -12.12 -3.80 21.36
N ASP A 137 -12.93 -3.73 20.30
CA ASP A 137 -14.26 -4.34 20.24
C ASP A 137 -14.27 -5.71 19.57
N VAL A 138 -13.39 -5.93 18.60
CA VAL A 138 -13.33 -7.15 17.80
C VAL A 138 -11.86 -7.56 17.62
N SER A 139 -11.56 -8.83 17.80
CA SER A 139 -10.25 -9.39 17.46
C SER A 139 -10.29 -10.14 16.13
N LEU A 140 -9.12 -10.36 15.54
CA LEU A 140 -8.95 -11.24 14.39
C LEU A 140 -8.22 -12.50 14.85
N TRP A 141 -8.98 -13.62 14.98
CA TRP A 141 -8.56 -14.97 15.36
C TRP A 141 -7.62 -15.10 16.55
N ASP A 142 -7.68 -14.15 17.50
CA ASP A 142 -6.92 -14.20 18.75
C ASP A 142 -7.53 -15.14 19.77
N GLU A 143 -6.73 -15.95 20.44
CA GLU A 143 -7.13 -16.81 21.55
C GLU A 143 -7.46 -16.00 22.82
N GLY A 144 -6.87 -14.82 22.98
CA GLY A 144 -7.14 -13.93 24.11
C GLY A 144 -8.61 -13.55 24.19
N PHE A 145 -9.25 -13.19 23.07
CA PHE A 145 -10.70 -12.87 23.06
C PHE A 145 -11.56 -14.12 23.20
N ALA A 146 -11.16 -15.26 22.65
CA ALA A 146 -11.85 -16.53 22.89
C ALA A 146 -11.83 -16.97 24.36
N SER A 147 -10.89 -16.43 25.15
CA SER A 147 -10.72 -16.74 26.58
C SER A 147 -11.43 -15.77 27.53
N LEU A 148 -12.15 -14.76 27.04
CA LEU A 148 -12.78 -13.71 27.89
C LEU A 148 -13.83 -14.26 28.88
N GLU A 149 -14.44 -15.40 28.62
CA GLU A 149 -15.35 -16.07 29.55
C GLU A 149 -14.76 -16.34 30.93
N ARG A 150 -13.41 -16.45 31.02
CA ARG A 150 -12.68 -16.62 32.29
C ARG A 150 -12.83 -15.42 33.23
N TYR A 151 -13.26 -14.31 32.72
CA TYR A 151 -13.46 -13.04 33.45
C TYR A 151 -14.94 -12.67 33.58
N ALA A 152 -15.85 -13.66 33.51
CA ALA A 152 -17.31 -13.43 33.61
C ALA A 152 -17.74 -12.81 34.96
N ASP A 153 -16.93 -12.95 36.01
CA ASP A 153 -17.16 -12.33 37.33
C ASP A 153 -16.50 -10.96 37.50
N ASP A 154 -15.71 -10.49 36.48
CA ASP A 154 -15.10 -9.16 36.48
C ASP A 154 -16.10 -8.14 35.90
N GLU A 155 -16.69 -7.30 36.76
CA GLU A 155 -17.67 -6.30 36.36
C GLU A 155 -17.16 -5.33 35.28
N ALA A 156 -15.86 -4.99 35.29
CA ALA A 156 -15.27 -4.11 34.30
C ALA A 156 -15.21 -4.78 32.93
N VAL A 157 -14.88 -6.08 32.90
CA VAL A 157 -14.85 -6.87 31.66
C VAL A 157 -16.28 -7.03 31.12
N VAL A 158 -17.25 -7.40 31.95
CA VAL A 158 -18.66 -7.53 31.55
C VAL A 158 -19.17 -6.23 30.93
N ALA A 159 -18.95 -5.10 31.62
CA ALA A 159 -19.34 -3.79 31.10
C ALA A 159 -18.61 -3.43 29.78
N ALA A 160 -17.38 -3.86 29.58
CA ALA A 160 -16.66 -3.65 28.34
C ALA A 160 -17.20 -4.53 27.21
N VAL A 161 -17.51 -5.80 27.48
CA VAL A 161 -18.18 -6.71 26.53
C VAL A 161 -19.52 -6.11 26.09
N ASP A 162 -20.33 -5.61 27.00
CA ASP A 162 -21.64 -5.01 26.69
C ASP A 162 -21.50 -3.80 25.75
N ARG A 163 -20.50 -2.94 25.99
CA ARG A 163 -20.22 -1.79 25.11
C ARG A 163 -19.78 -2.24 23.71
N SER A 164 -18.88 -3.21 23.63
CA SER A 164 -18.38 -3.73 22.36
C SER A 164 -19.48 -4.46 21.59
N LEU A 165 -20.25 -5.30 22.27
CA LEU A 165 -21.40 -6.00 21.69
C LEU A 165 -22.42 -5.01 21.11
N ARG A 166 -22.73 -3.93 21.84
CA ARG A 166 -23.63 -2.89 21.35
C ARG A 166 -23.16 -2.30 20.02
N ARG A 167 -21.88 -1.93 19.89
CA ARG A 167 -21.30 -1.37 18.65
C ARG A 167 -21.38 -2.35 17.48
N VAL A 168 -21.07 -3.62 17.74
CA VAL A 168 -21.17 -4.67 16.73
C VAL A 168 -22.62 -4.88 16.28
N LEU A 169 -23.57 -4.88 17.22
CA LEU A 169 -25.00 -5.02 16.91
C LEU A 169 -25.53 -3.79 16.16
N GLU A 170 -25.13 -2.57 16.53
CA GLU A 170 -25.48 -1.34 15.82
C GLU A 170 -24.98 -1.38 14.37
N LEU A 171 -23.74 -1.83 14.14
CA LEU A 171 -23.20 -2.01 12.81
C LEU A 171 -23.98 -3.07 12.01
N LYS A 172 -24.28 -4.21 12.61
CA LYS A 172 -25.12 -5.26 11.98
C LYS A 172 -26.54 -4.76 11.68
N ALA A 173 -27.14 -3.96 12.56
CA ALA A 173 -28.44 -3.35 12.33
C ALA A 173 -28.41 -2.39 11.14
N MET A 174 -27.36 -1.56 11.04
CA MET A 174 -27.15 -0.65 9.91
C MET A 174 -27.16 -1.37 8.57
N PHE A 175 -26.59 -2.57 8.51
CA PHE A 175 -26.56 -3.41 7.30
C PHE A 175 -27.79 -4.33 7.15
N GLY A 176 -28.77 -4.25 8.04
CA GLY A 176 -29.95 -5.13 7.98
C GLY A 176 -29.63 -6.61 8.25
N LEU A 177 -28.52 -6.90 8.94
CA LEU A 177 -28.06 -8.28 9.25
C LEU A 177 -28.73 -8.85 10.51
N LEU A 178 -29.53 -8.09 11.24
CA LEU A 178 -30.27 -8.57 12.39
C LEU A 178 -31.64 -9.12 12.01
N PRO A 179 -32.16 -10.14 12.74
CA PRO A 179 -33.50 -10.66 12.54
C PRO A 179 -34.59 -9.57 12.67
N GLU A 180 -35.73 -9.79 12.01
CA GLU A 180 -36.89 -8.90 12.16
C GLU A 180 -37.30 -8.75 13.63
N GLY A 181 -37.54 -7.50 14.05
CA GLY A 181 -37.90 -7.18 15.42
C GLY A 181 -36.72 -6.74 16.32
N TYR A 182 -35.49 -6.96 15.92
CA TYR A 182 -34.33 -6.53 16.70
C TYR A 182 -34.01 -5.03 16.57
N ASN A 183 -34.59 -4.35 15.59
CA ASN A 183 -34.34 -2.94 15.30
C ASN A 183 -35.18 -1.96 16.16
N ALA A 184 -35.95 -2.45 17.10
CA ALA A 184 -36.79 -1.60 17.95
C ALA A 184 -35.93 -0.95 19.05
N GLY A 185 -35.41 0.25 18.77
CA GLY A 185 -34.69 1.07 19.74
C GLY A 185 -33.32 1.59 19.32
N CYS A 186 -32.89 1.33 18.07
CA CYS A 186 -31.69 1.94 17.54
C CYS A 186 -32.05 3.23 16.78
N ASP A 187 -31.76 4.39 17.38
CA ASP A 187 -32.05 5.72 16.78
C ASP A 187 -31.26 5.97 15.50
N ARG A 188 -30.32 5.09 15.14
CA ARG A 188 -29.50 5.11 13.93
C ARG A 188 -30.04 4.27 12.80
N VAL A 189 -31.27 3.85 12.87
CA VAL A 189 -31.91 3.15 11.77
C VAL A 189 -32.40 4.19 10.74
N PRO A 190 -32.32 3.96 9.54
CA PRO A 190 -31.86 2.99 8.64
C PRO A 190 -32.03 3.32 7.20
N LEU A 191 -31.69 2.42 6.42
CA LEU A 191 -32.32 2.12 5.14
C LEU A 191 -33.86 2.09 5.28
N GLY A 192 -34.54 2.92 4.48
CA GLY A 192 -35.98 3.03 4.50
C GLY A 192 -36.68 1.67 4.49
N SER A 193 -37.83 1.58 5.14
CA SER A 193 -38.57 0.35 5.46
C SER A 193 -38.91 -0.57 4.26
N ASN A 194 -38.57 -0.18 3.04
CA ASN A 194 -38.80 -0.94 1.80
C ASN A 194 -37.49 -1.28 1.04
N GLU A 195 -36.34 -0.89 1.52
CA GLU A 195 -35.05 -1.15 0.87
C GLU A 195 -34.12 -1.99 1.76
N ARG A 196 -34.60 -3.09 2.24
CA ARG A 196 -33.75 -4.10 2.87
C ARG A 196 -32.81 -4.64 1.82
N ILE A 197 -31.50 -4.55 2.08
CA ILE A 197 -30.56 -5.47 1.45
C ILE A 197 -31.08 -6.85 1.85
N GLY A 198 -31.68 -7.56 0.89
CA GLY A 198 -32.37 -8.82 1.16
C GLY A 198 -31.40 -9.93 1.56
N VAL A 199 -30.93 -9.87 2.81
CA VAL A 199 -30.27 -10.99 3.44
C VAL A 199 -31.38 -11.84 4.08
N GLY A 200 -32.08 -12.59 3.24
CA GLY A 200 -32.92 -13.68 3.70
C GLY A 200 -32.05 -14.70 4.44
N ARG A 201 -32.64 -15.35 5.46
CA ARG A 201 -31.98 -16.46 6.16
C ARG A 201 -31.27 -17.38 5.17
N GLY A 202 -29.95 -17.35 5.13
CA GLY A 202 -29.21 -18.45 4.56
C GLY A 202 -28.12 -18.18 3.55
N SER A 203 -27.97 -17.01 2.94
CA SER A 203 -26.80 -16.76 2.09
C SER A 203 -26.63 -15.28 1.80
N ILE A 204 -25.43 -14.76 2.06
CA ILE A 204 -24.93 -13.60 1.35
C ILE A 204 -24.88 -14.04 -0.11
N ALA A 205 -25.77 -13.50 -0.95
CA ALA A 205 -25.70 -13.76 -2.38
C ALA A 205 -24.40 -13.13 -2.89
N LEU A 206 -23.42 -13.97 -3.19
CA LEU A 206 -22.21 -13.50 -3.87
C LEU A 206 -22.62 -12.84 -5.18
N PRO A 207 -22.00 -11.72 -5.56
CA PRO A 207 -22.27 -11.11 -6.85
C PRO A 207 -22.01 -12.15 -7.96
N LYS A 208 -22.87 -12.16 -8.98
CA LYS A 208 -22.68 -13.03 -10.15
C LYS A 208 -21.40 -12.63 -10.87
N ALA A 209 -20.71 -13.59 -11.47
CA ALA A 209 -19.48 -13.35 -12.22
C ALA A 209 -19.67 -12.26 -13.30
N GLU A 210 -20.83 -12.25 -13.96
CA GLU A 210 -21.15 -11.22 -14.96
C GLU A 210 -21.19 -9.81 -14.36
N ALA A 211 -21.74 -9.64 -13.17
CA ALA A 211 -21.79 -8.34 -12.49
C ALA A 211 -20.38 -7.86 -12.05
N ILE A 212 -19.51 -8.78 -11.69
CA ILE A 212 -18.10 -8.46 -11.38
C ILE A 212 -17.39 -8.01 -12.66
N THR A 213 -17.56 -8.77 -13.75
CA THR A 213 -16.96 -8.43 -15.05
C THR A 213 -17.45 -7.07 -15.56
N GLU A 214 -18.74 -6.77 -15.42
CA GLU A 214 -19.31 -5.49 -15.79
C GLU A 214 -18.75 -4.34 -14.94
N ALA A 215 -18.62 -4.54 -13.63
CA ALA A 215 -18.02 -3.55 -12.73
C ALA A 215 -16.56 -3.26 -13.09
N ILE A 216 -15.75 -4.30 -13.34
CA ILE A 216 -14.37 -4.16 -13.80
C ILE A 216 -14.29 -3.39 -15.12
N ALA A 217 -15.16 -3.73 -16.10
CA ALA A 217 -15.19 -3.02 -17.37
C ALA A 217 -15.58 -1.55 -17.21
N HIS A 218 -16.50 -1.25 -16.29
CA HIS A 218 -16.96 0.13 -16.02
C HIS A 218 -15.87 1.00 -15.38
N THR A 219 -15.01 0.42 -14.52
CA THR A 219 -13.93 1.15 -13.83
C THR A 219 -12.60 1.14 -14.58
N ARG A 220 -12.55 0.56 -15.78
CA ARG A 220 -11.31 0.42 -16.55
C ARG A 220 -10.69 1.77 -16.91
N GLU A 221 -11.48 2.70 -17.40
CA GLU A 221 -11.04 4.02 -17.86
C GLU A 221 -10.44 4.81 -16.70
N GLU A 222 -11.12 4.82 -15.56
CA GLU A 222 -10.63 5.47 -14.34
C GLU A 222 -9.35 4.82 -13.82
N SER A 223 -9.26 3.50 -13.86
CA SER A 223 -8.07 2.76 -13.42
C SER A 223 -6.87 3.03 -14.32
N CYS A 224 -7.06 3.11 -15.64
CA CYS A 224 -6.02 3.50 -16.59
C CYS A 224 -5.55 4.95 -16.33
N THR A 225 -6.50 5.85 -16.10
CA THR A 225 -6.19 7.26 -15.78
C THR A 225 -5.37 7.36 -14.50
N LEU A 226 -5.79 6.66 -13.43
CA LEU A 226 -5.06 6.65 -12.15
C LEU A 226 -3.66 6.07 -12.30
N ALA A 227 -3.46 5.01 -13.09
CA ALA A 227 -2.13 4.48 -13.37
C ALA A 227 -1.23 5.54 -14.00
N GLY A 228 -1.73 6.29 -15.00
CA GLY A 228 -0.99 7.41 -15.62
C GLY A 228 -0.69 8.54 -14.64
N GLU A 229 -1.60 8.86 -13.72
CA GLU A 229 -1.42 9.91 -12.70
C GLU A 229 -0.39 9.52 -11.63
N CYS A 230 -0.04 8.24 -11.47
CA CYS A 230 1.00 7.79 -10.56
C CYS A 230 2.43 7.97 -11.11
N LEU A 231 2.58 8.16 -12.42
CA LEU A 231 3.90 8.26 -13.06
C LEU A 231 4.62 9.53 -12.63
N THR A 232 5.82 9.38 -12.06
CA THR A 232 6.63 10.48 -11.56
C THR A 232 7.99 10.50 -12.28
N LEU A 233 8.22 11.51 -13.11
CA LEU A 233 9.53 11.73 -13.72
C LEU A 233 10.48 12.31 -12.67
N LEU A 234 11.55 11.57 -12.36
CA LEU A 234 12.56 12.02 -11.39
C LEU A 234 13.59 12.93 -12.02
N ASP A 235 14.03 12.59 -13.22
CA ASP A 235 15.04 13.35 -13.96
C ASP A 235 14.94 13.10 -15.46
N GLY A 236 15.60 13.95 -16.26
CA GLY A 236 15.78 13.76 -17.71
C GLY A 236 14.60 14.21 -18.57
N ALA A 237 13.88 15.27 -18.22
CA ALA A 237 12.68 15.74 -18.94
C ALA A 237 12.91 16.03 -20.44
N GLU A 238 14.05 16.62 -20.80
CA GLU A 238 14.39 16.88 -22.21
C GLU A 238 14.71 15.57 -22.94
N GLN A 239 15.48 14.72 -22.30
CA GLN A 239 15.87 13.39 -22.82
C GLN A 239 14.65 12.51 -23.01
N TRP A 240 13.69 12.54 -22.07
CA TRP A 240 12.44 11.81 -22.19
C TRP A 240 11.71 12.09 -23.50
N SER A 241 11.53 13.35 -23.83
CA SER A 241 10.87 13.77 -25.06
C SER A 241 11.63 13.32 -26.32
N ARG A 242 12.96 13.37 -26.28
CA ARG A 242 13.84 12.89 -27.40
C ARG A 242 13.74 11.39 -27.56
N ILE A 243 13.77 10.64 -26.47
CA ILE A 243 13.63 9.18 -26.47
C ILE A 243 12.27 8.78 -27.06
N GLY A 244 11.19 9.41 -26.64
CA GLY A 244 9.85 9.19 -27.20
C GLY A 244 9.81 9.44 -28.72
N ALA A 245 10.55 10.43 -29.21
CA ALA A 245 10.68 10.66 -30.66
C ALA A 245 11.44 9.51 -31.36
N CYS A 246 12.53 9.02 -30.77
CA CYS A 246 13.29 7.87 -31.30
C CYS A 246 12.44 6.58 -31.33
N LEU A 247 11.62 6.35 -30.32
CA LEU A 247 10.72 5.21 -30.27
C LEU A 247 9.70 5.23 -31.42
N ARG A 248 9.18 6.39 -31.77
CA ARG A 248 8.18 6.56 -32.83
C ARG A 248 8.74 6.62 -34.25
N ASP A 249 10.06 6.77 -34.40
CA ASP A 249 10.70 6.76 -35.70
C ASP A 249 10.91 5.33 -36.22
N ASP A 250 10.11 4.91 -37.16
CA ASP A 250 10.18 3.56 -37.76
C ASP A 250 11.51 3.27 -38.49
N GLN A 251 12.29 4.29 -38.79
CA GLN A 251 13.62 4.14 -39.41
C GLN A 251 14.73 4.07 -38.35
N ALA A 252 14.45 4.33 -37.10
CA ALA A 252 15.38 4.14 -36.02
C ALA A 252 15.62 2.65 -35.76
N GLY A 253 16.73 2.31 -35.09
CA GLY A 253 17.12 0.93 -34.78
C GLY A 253 16.16 0.22 -33.82
N SER A 254 16.67 -0.83 -33.19
CA SER A 254 15.91 -1.64 -32.23
C SER A 254 15.59 -0.88 -30.92
N ILE A 255 14.56 -1.30 -30.26
CA ILE A 255 14.19 -0.88 -28.90
C ILE A 255 14.55 -2.04 -27.99
N ILE A 256 15.54 -1.89 -27.12
CA ILE A 256 15.95 -2.96 -26.22
C ILE A 256 15.25 -2.76 -24.86
N VAL A 257 14.55 -3.79 -24.39
CA VAL A 257 13.96 -3.81 -23.06
C VAL A 257 14.79 -4.74 -22.17
N THR A 258 15.22 -4.24 -21.01
CA THR A 258 16.11 -4.95 -20.09
C THR A 258 15.66 -4.77 -18.65
N GLY A 259 16.29 -5.48 -17.74
CA GLY A 259 16.00 -5.44 -16.31
C GLY A 259 15.16 -6.60 -15.83
N PRO A 260 15.18 -6.87 -14.52
CA PRO A 260 14.49 -8.03 -13.95
C PRO A 260 12.98 -8.03 -14.18
N PHE A 261 12.40 -6.85 -14.38
CA PHE A 261 10.96 -6.66 -14.57
C PHE A 261 10.57 -6.35 -16.02
N ALA A 262 11.48 -6.49 -16.97
CA ALA A 262 11.24 -6.18 -18.38
C ALA A 262 10.04 -6.93 -18.96
N ASP A 263 9.94 -8.25 -18.74
CA ASP A 263 8.77 -9.08 -19.14
C ASP A 263 8.05 -9.71 -17.93
N ASP A 264 8.14 -9.09 -16.77
CA ASP A 264 7.37 -9.49 -15.59
C ASP A 264 5.99 -8.84 -15.62
N MET A 265 4.95 -9.66 -15.65
CA MET A 265 3.56 -9.20 -15.71
C MET A 265 2.99 -8.84 -14.34
N ALA A 266 3.63 -9.25 -13.26
CA ALA A 266 3.13 -9.08 -11.91
C ALA A 266 3.83 -7.94 -11.14
N CYS A 267 4.97 -7.43 -11.64
CA CYS A 267 5.80 -6.47 -10.91
C CYS A 267 5.08 -5.14 -10.56
N PHE A 268 4.04 -4.77 -11.29
CA PHE A 268 3.20 -3.60 -11.00
C PHE A 268 2.08 -3.87 -9.99
N LEU A 269 1.91 -5.12 -9.56
CA LEU A 269 0.89 -5.51 -8.61
C LEU A 269 1.43 -5.37 -7.18
N GLY A 270 0.62 -4.75 -6.32
CA GLY A 270 0.97 -4.60 -4.91
C GLY A 270 0.71 -5.86 -4.10
N ASP A 271 1.11 -5.83 -2.84
CA ASP A 271 0.78 -6.86 -1.86
C ASP A 271 -0.75 -7.00 -1.70
N TYR A 272 -1.22 -8.19 -1.36
CA TYR A 272 -2.65 -8.52 -1.22
C TYR A 272 -3.51 -8.34 -2.49
N THR A 273 -2.89 -8.24 -3.66
CA THR A 273 -3.63 -8.30 -4.92
C THR A 273 -4.25 -9.69 -5.10
N ALA A 274 -5.55 -9.73 -5.38
CA ALA A 274 -6.22 -10.98 -5.71
C ALA A 274 -5.59 -11.63 -6.96
N PRO A 275 -5.57 -12.97 -7.07
CA PRO A 275 -5.05 -13.63 -8.25
C PRO A 275 -5.73 -13.13 -9.53
N LEU A 276 -4.93 -12.75 -10.52
CA LEU A 276 -5.38 -12.31 -11.84
C LEU A 276 -5.04 -13.35 -12.89
N GLU A 277 -5.91 -13.48 -13.89
CA GLU A 277 -5.59 -14.31 -15.05
C GLU A 277 -4.50 -13.64 -15.90
N GLN A 278 -3.62 -14.42 -16.53
CA GLN A 278 -2.56 -13.91 -17.40
C GLN A 278 -3.06 -13.02 -18.56
N THR A 279 -4.31 -13.16 -18.94
CA THR A 279 -4.97 -12.32 -19.96
C THR A 279 -5.34 -10.93 -19.45
N GLN A 280 -5.30 -10.71 -18.14
CA GLN A 280 -5.66 -9.45 -17.49
C GLN A 280 -4.45 -8.57 -17.15
N ILE A 281 -3.24 -9.12 -17.28
CA ILE A 281 -1.97 -8.47 -16.94
C ILE A 281 -1.02 -8.50 -18.14
N THR A 282 -0.09 -7.58 -18.18
CA THR A 282 0.90 -7.44 -19.22
C THR A 282 2.25 -6.97 -18.65
N SER A 283 3.28 -6.87 -19.48
CA SER A 283 4.57 -6.30 -19.11
C SER A 283 4.92 -5.10 -19.97
N VAL A 284 5.91 -4.31 -19.57
CA VAL A 284 6.42 -3.19 -20.39
C VAL A 284 6.94 -3.69 -21.73
N TYR A 285 7.68 -4.81 -21.72
CA TYR A 285 8.15 -5.44 -22.95
C TYR A 285 7.00 -5.82 -23.91
N ARG A 286 5.95 -6.46 -23.39
CA ARG A 286 4.81 -6.89 -24.22
C ARG A 286 4.04 -5.71 -24.78
N GLN A 287 3.83 -4.66 -24.00
CA GLN A 287 3.18 -3.43 -24.46
C GLN A 287 4.00 -2.72 -25.57
N LEU A 288 5.32 -2.62 -25.39
CA LEU A 288 6.19 -2.08 -26.44
C LEU A 288 6.17 -2.95 -27.68
N ARG A 289 6.25 -4.29 -27.51
CA ARG A 289 6.23 -5.23 -28.64
C ARG A 289 4.92 -5.24 -29.41
N GLU A 290 3.80 -5.11 -28.73
CA GLU A 290 2.49 -4.94 -29.38
C GLU A 290 2.46 -3.68 -30.26
N ARG A 291 3.09 -2.60 -29.80
CA ARG A 291 3.08 -1.31 -30.46
C ARG A 291 4.12 -1.18 -31.60
N PHE A 292 5.32 -1.72 -31.40
CA PHE A 292 6.46 -1.54 -32.31
C PHE A 292 6.96 -2.82 -32.98
N GLY A 293 6.30 -3.93 -32.74
CA GLY A 293 6.56 -5.22 -33.41
C GLY A 293 7.96 -5.77 -33.18
N GLU A 294 8.55 -6.30 -34.21
CA GLU A 294 9.84 -6.99 -34.16
C GLU A 294 11.04 -6.07 -33.84
N ARG A 295 10.87 -4.75 -33.87
CA ARG A 295 11.91 -3.81 -33.42
C ARG A 295 12.22 -3.93 -31.94
N VAL A 296 11.28 -4.48 -31.13
CA VAL A 296 11.45 -4.60 -29.68
C VAL A 296 12.15 -5.90 -29.34
N LEU A 297 13.32 -5.80 -28.75
CA LEU A 297 14.15 -6.91 -28.34
C LEU A 297 14.20 -7.01 -26.82
N LEU A 298 14.26 -8.22 -26.28
CA LEU A 298 14.32 -8.48 -24.85
C LEU A 298 15.71 -9.00 -24.45
N ALA A 299 16.31 -8.36 -23.43
CA ALA A 299 17.60 -8.76 -22.85
C ALA A 299 17.57 -8.57 -21.34
N VAL A 300 16.85 -9.43 -20.60
CA VAL A 300 16.51 -9.25 -19.17
C VAL A 300 17.73 -8.93 -18.31
N ASP A 301 18.84 -9.61 -18.52
CA ASP A 301 20.09 -9.46 -17.75
C ASP A 301 21.23 -8.82 -18.57
N GLY A 302 20.89 -8.16 -19.67
CA GLY A 302 21.87 -7.59 -20.61
C GLY A 302 22.55 -8.63 -21.48
N THR A 303 22.07 -9.87 -21.52
CA THR A 303 22.56 -10.96 -22.37
C THR A 303 21.52 -11.41 -23.40
N GLY A 304 21.86 -12.35 -24.25
CA GLY A 304 20.93 -12.93 -25.24
C GLY A 304 20.80 -12.17 -26.54
N LEU A 305 21.42 -10.99 -26.69
CA LEU A 305 21.52 -10.23 -27.94
C LEU A 305 22.98 -10.16 -28.40
N ASP A 306 23.20 -10.04 -29.69
CA ASP A 306 24.55 -9.85 -30.22
C ASP A 306 25.00 -8.38 -30.12
N GLY A 307 26.30 -8.13 -30.36
CA GLY A 307 26.84 -6.76 -30.26
C GLY A 307 26.29 -5.83 -31.36
N ALA A 308 25.78 -6.35 -32.47
CA ALA A 308 25.19 -5.55 -33.53
C ALA A 308 23.80 -5.03 -33.10
N ASP A 309 23.01 -5.83 -32.37
CA ASP A 309 21.72 -5.41 -31.82
C ASP A 309 21.90 -4.21 -30.88
N TRP A 310 22.89 -4.28 -29.99
CA TRP A 310 23.19 -3.20 -29.04
C TRP A 310 23.69 -1.92 -29.72
N LEU A 311 24.58 -2.09 -30.72
CA LEU A 311 25.11 -0.94 -31.49
C LEU A 311 24.04 -0.27 -32.36
N ASN A 312 23.00 -1.01 -32.76
CA ASN A 312 21.88 -0.49 -33.57
C ASN A 312 20.67 -0.09 -32.72
N ALA A 313 20.79 -0.02 -31.41
CA ALA A 313 19.68 0.36 -30.54
C ALA A 313 19.31 1.82 -30.75
N ALA A 314 18.02 2.09 -30.96
CA ALA A 314 17.43 3.42 -30.95
C ALA A 314 17.26 3.96 -29.53
N ALA A 315 16.93 3.08 -28.61
CA ALA A 315 16.80 3.36 -27.17
C ALA A 315 16.83 2.05 -26.37
N VAL A 316 17.19 2.17 -25.10
CA VAL A 316 17.11 1.10 -24.10
C VAL A 316 16.11 1.51 -23.03
N VAL A 317 15.21 0.60 -22.67
CA VAL A 317 14.24 0.75 -21.57
C VAL A 317 14.57 -0.28 -20.49
N ALA A 318 15.13 0.15 -19.38
CA ALA A 318 15.45 -0.71 -18.24
C ALA A 318 14.29 -0.66 -17.22
N VAL A 319 13.66 -1.81 -16.96
CA VAL A 319 12.59 -1.93 -15.97
C VAL A 319 13.16 -2.53 -14.69
N LEU A 320 13.28 -1.69 -13.68
CA LEU A 320 14.02 -1.91 -12.44
C LEU A 320 13.09 -1.81 -11.24
N GLY A 321 13.59 -2.10 -10.05
CA GLY A 321 12.87 -1.86 -8.79
C GLY A 321 12.82 -3.06 -7.87
N GLY A 322 11.66 -3.26 -7.26
CA GLY A 322 11.36 -4.36 -6.34
C GLY A 322 9.94 -4.87 -6.51
N THR A 323 9.65 -6.05 -5.97
CA THR A 323 8.36 -6.72 -6.12
C THR A 323 7.72 -7.02 -4.78
N SER A 324 6.39 -7.01 -4.75
CA SER A 324 5.57 -7.55 -3.65
C SER A 324 4.98 -8.92 -3.98
N GLU A 325 5.41 -9.54 -5.07
CA GLU A 325 4.87 -10.83 -5.49
C GLU A 325 5.10 -11.90 -4.42
N ARG A 326 4.05 -12.61 -4.07
CA ARG A 326 4.03 -13.70 -3.10
C ARG A 326 3.23 -14.88 -3.62
N SER A 327 3.64 -16.08 -3.22
CA SER A 327 2.80 -17.27 -3.37
C SER A 327 1.79 -17.33 -2.23
N TYR A 328 0.51 -17.33 -2.55
CA TYR A 328 -0.58 -17.52 -1.58
C TYR A 328 -0.77 -18.98 -1.15
N ASP A 329 -0.02 -19.91 -1.74
CA ASP A 329 0.04 -21.31 -1.31
C ASP A 329 0.92 -21.50 -0.07
N SER A 330 1.54 -20.44 0.42
CA SER A 330 2.49 -20.45 1.52
C SER A 330 1.80 -20.36 2.88
N ALA A 331 2.47 -20.89 3.91
CA ALA A 331 2.10 -20.68 5.29
C ALA A 331 2.12 -19.19 5.65
N PHE A 332 1.20 -18.77 6.50
CA PHE A 332 1.24 -17.43 7.06
C PHE A 332 2.24 -17.39 8.22
N ALA A 333 3.00 -16.31 8.30
CA ALA A 333 3.85 -16.00 9.44
C ALA A 333 2.99 -15.59 10.66
N ASP A 334 3.59 -15.59 11.85
CA ASP A 334 2.91 -15.23 13.11
C ASP A 334 2.29 -13.82 13.10
N ASN A 335 2.68 -12.97 12.18
CA ASN A 335 2.14 -11.63 11.99
C ASN A 335 0.97 -11.57 10.99
N GLY A 336 0.51 -12.72 10.50
CA GLY A 336 -0.56 -12.79 9.50
C GLY A 336 -0.11 -12.52 8.06
N ALA A 337 1.15 -12.16 7.83
CA ALA A 337 1.67 -11.99 6.49
C ALA A 337 1.92 -13.34 5.82
N ALA A 338 1.65 -13.43 4.52
CA ALA A 338 2.04 -14.60 3.75
C ALA A 338 3.57 -14.74 3.80
N ALA A 339 4.07 -15.93 4.17
CA ALA A 339 5.49 -16.19 4.15
C ALA A 339 6.01 -16.10 2.71
N ALA A 340 7.03 -15.27 2.49
CA ALA A 340 7.63 -15.11 1.19
C ALA A 340 8.24 -16.44 0.74
N VAL A 341 7.78 -16.97 -0.37
CA VAL A 341 8.40 -18.12 -1.04
C VAL A 341 8.74 -17.68 -2.44
N ALA A 342 10.02 -17.49 -2.73
CA ALA A 342 10.41 -17.28 -4.11
C ALA A 342 11.89 -17.46 -4.34
N GLU A 343 12.27 -17.95 -5.50
CA GLU A 343 13.61 -17.81 -6.09
C GLU A 343 13.99 -16.33 -6.27
N HIS A 344 12.99 -15.44 -6.38
CA HIS A 344 13.10 -13.98 -6.37
C HIS A 344 12.09 -13.43 -5.35
N GLY A 345 12.33 -13.66 -4.07
CA GLY A 345 11.39 -13.30 -3.01
C GLY A 345 10.96 -11.85 -3.02
N ALA A 346 9.75 -11.58 -2.53
CA ALA A 346 9.26 -10.22 -2.34
C ALA A 346 10.34 -9.34 -1.66
N THR A 347 10.53 -8.16 -2.19
CA THR A 347 11.46 -7.14 -1.64
C THR A 347 10.70 -6.00 -0.97
N CYS A 348 9.38 -6.05 -1.01
CA CYS A 348 8.46 -5.09 -0.40
C CYS A 348 7.19 -5.82 0.02
N GLY A 349 6.49 -5.29 1.01
CA GLY A 349 5.23 -5.82 1.51
C GLY A 349 5.27 -6.13 2.99
N GLU A 350 4.17 -6.60 3.54
CA GLU A 350 4.04 -6.88 4.97
C GLU A 350 5.00 -7.98 5.42
N GLY A 351 5.78 -7.71 6.47
CA GLY A 351 6.77 -8.65 7.00
C GLY A 351 8.00 -8.86 6.12
N VAL A 352 8.15 -8.08 5.05
CA VAL A 352 9.33 -8.07 4.19
C VAL A 352 10.19 -6.85 4.54
N ASP A 353 10.98 -6.99 5.59
CA ASP A 353 11.84 -5.92 6.10
C ASP A 353 13.24 -6.06 5.49
N LEU A 354 13.77 -4.99 4.93
CA LEU A 354 15.12 -4.97 4.35
C LEU A 354 16.04 -4.13 5.23
N CYS A 355 17.25 -4.63 5.46
CA CYS A 355 18.32 -3.87 6.11
C CYS A 355 19.14 -3.03 5.10
N ASP A 356 19.05 -3.34 3.83
CA ASP A 356 19.67 -2.62 2.71
C ASP A 356 18.57 -2.11 1.79
N VAL A 357 18.51 -0.81 1.59
CA VAL A 357 17.53 -0.12 0.74
C VAL A 357 18.06 0.23 -0.65
N THR A 358 19.23 -0.29 -1.05
CA THR A 358 19.69 -0.27 -2.44
C THR A 358 18.82 -1.17 -3.32
N LEU A 359 18.89 -1.00 -4.62
CA LEU A 359 18.15 -1.88 -5.54
C LEU A 359 18.63 -3.34 -5.40
N PRO A 360 17.71 -4.30 -5.29
CA PRO A 360 18.06 -5.71 -5.13
C PRO A 360 18.70 -6.28 -6.41
N TRP A 361 19.32 -7.46 -6.30
CA TRP A 361 19.79 -8.27 -7.43
C TRP A 361 20.81 -7.57 -8.34
N ARG A 362 21.62 -6.66 -7.77
CA ARG A 362 22.70 -5.96 -8.49
C ARG A 362 22.22 -5.22 -9.75
N GLN A 363 21.07 -4.58 -9.69
CA GLN A 363 20.51 -3.85 -10.83
C GLN A 363 21.40 -2.69 -11.27
N ASP A 364 22.19 -2.11 -10.35
CA ASP A 364 23.19 -1.09 -10.68
C ASP A 364 24.25 -1.66 -11.65
N ALA A 365 24.75 -2.87 -11.39
CA ALA A 365 25.70 -3.51 -12.27
C ALA A 365 25.12 -3.88 -13.66
N LEU A 366 23.81 -4.08 -13.75
CA LEU A 366 23.14 -4.24 -15.05
C LEU A 366 23.18 -2.93 -15.84
N LEU A 367 22.94 -1.79 -15.21
CA LEU A 367 23.01 -0.49 -15.89
C LEU A 367 24.44 -0.18 -16.39
N ASP A 368 25.46 -0.47 -15.57
CA ASP A 368 26.87 -0.37 -15.99
C ASP A 368 27.12 -1.24 -17.23
N ARG A 369 26.60 -2.46 -17.19
CA ARG A 369 26.74 -3.38 -18.33
C ARG A 369 26.05 -2.87 -19.59
N VAL A 370 24.87 -2.27 -19.47
CA VAL A 370 24.17 -1.65 -20.61
C VAL A 370 25.00 -0.52 -21.21
N ARG A 371 25.59 0.33 -20.38
CA ARG A 371 26.47 1.43 -20.85
C ARG A 371 27.75 0.97 -21.50
N GLU A 372 28.27 -0.21 -21.11
CA GLU A 372 29.40 -0.86 -21.84
C GLU A 372 29.00 -1.35 -23.23
N LEU A 373 27.73 -1.70 -23.43
CA LEU A 373 27.24 -2.31 -24.67
C LEU A 373 26.77 -1.30 -25.72
N THR A 374 26.28 -0.11 -25.27
CA THR A 374 25.68 0.89 -26.15
C THR A 374 25.73 2.29 -25.59
N ASP A 375 25.88 3.29 -26.49
CA ASP A 375 25.68 4.70 -26.22
C ASP A 375 24.22 5.18 -26.47
N ALA A 376 23.33 4.24 -26.82
CA ALA A 376 21.92 4.58 -27.04
C ALA A 376 21.28 5.21 -25.82
N PRO A 377 20.30 6.10 -25.99
CA PRO A 377 19.56 6.68 -24.89
C PRO A 377 18.96 5.61 -23.98
N LEU A 378 19.19 5.72 -22.67
CA LEU A 378 18.75 4.78 -21.66
C LEU A 378 17.68 5.43 -20.76
N VAL A 379 16.49 4.84 -20.75
CA VAL A 379 15.43 5.17 -19.80
C VAL A 379 15.36 4.08 -18.74
N SER A 380 15.39 4.49 -17.47
CA SER A 380 15.08 3.60 -16.37
C SER A 380 13.66 3.84 -15.85
N VAL A 381 12.87 2.76 -15.80
CA VAL A 381 11.54 2.70 -15.19
C VAL A 381 11.67 1.96 -13.88
N VAL A 382 11.57 2.64 -12.76
CA VAL A 382 11.70 2.06 -11.42
C VAL A 382 10.33 1.79 -10.84
N VAL A 383 9.97 0.51 -10.70
CA VAL A 383 8.71 0.05 -10.11
C VAL A 383 8.97 -0.45 -8.71
N SER A 384 8.43 0.23 -7.70
CA SER A 384 8.68 -0.19 -6.32
C SER A 384 7.67 0.40 -5.33
N GLY A 385 7.22 -0.43 -4.39
CA GLY A 385 6.46 0.00 -3.21
C GLY A 385 7.35 0.49 -2.06
N ARG A 386 8.67 0.57 -2.25
CA ARG A 386 9.68 1.00 -1.26
C ARG A 386 10.52 2.14 -1.81
N ALA A 387 10.91 3.06 -0.94
CA ALA A 387 11.91 4.07 -1.26
C ALA A 387 13.32 3.45 -1.31
N HIS A 388 13.81 3.17 -2.50
CA HIS A 388 15.18 2.70 -2.74
C HIS A 388 16.15 3.85 -2.95
N VAL A 389 17.44 3.59 -2.72
CA VAL A 389 18.54 4.46 -3.17
C VAL A 389 18.62 4.34 -4.69
N LEU A 390 18.43 5.47 -5.39
CA LEU A 390 18.41 5.52 -6.85
C LEU A 390 19.55 6.39 -7.43
N THR A 391 20.52 6.81 -6.63
CA THR A 391 21.62 7.69 -7.07
C THR A 391 22.31 7.16 -8.30
N HIS A 392 22.70 5.88 -8.29
CA HIS A 392 23.37 5.27 -9.44
C HIS A 392 22.46 5.17 -10.68
N VAL A 393 21.17 4.92 -10.48
CA VAL A 393 20.19 4.90 -11.59
C VAL A 393 20.11 6.27 -12.26
N LEU A 394 20.02 7.35 -11.46
CA LEU A 394 19.95 8.73 -11.96
C LEU A 394 21.24 9.15 -12.67
N GLU A 395 22.40 8.75 -12.16
CA GLU A 395 23.70 9.07 -12.76
C GLU A 395 23.95 8.32 -14.08
N THR A 396 23.38 7.12 -14.21
CA THR A 396 23.63 6.23 -15.35
C THR A 396 22.61 6.40 -16.47
N SER A 397 21.36 6.76 -16.12
CA SER A 397 20.24 6.87 -17.08
C SER A 397 20.14 8.28 -17.67
N ASP A 398 19.66 8.39 -18.91
CA ASP A 398 19.34 9.69 -19.53
C ASP A 398 18.01 10.25 -19.04
N ALA A 399 17.09 9.38 -18.60
CA ALA A 399 15.86 9.74 -17.95
C ALA A 399 15.40 8.64 -16.99
N THR A 400 14.80 9.03 -15.87
CA THR A 400 14.33 8.08 -14.85
C THR A 400 12.91 8.37 -14.46
N LEU A 401 12.03 7.37 -14.63
CA LEU A 401 10.65 7.35 -14.19
C LEU A 401 10.54 6.50 -12.94
N TRP A 402 9.85 7.00 -11.93
CA TRP A 402 9.46 6.23 -10.76
C TRP A 402 7.95 5.98 -10.78
N GLU A 403 7.58 4.76 -10.46
CA GLU A 403 6.18 4.36 -10.31
C GLU A 403 6.04 3.44 -9.09
N GLY A 404 5.01 3.69 -8.29
CA GLY A 404 4.55 2.72 -7.30
C GLY A 404 3.87 1.53 -7.98
N TYR A 405 3.13 0.74 -7.21
CA TYR A 405 2.35 -0.36 -7.79
C TYR A 405 1.04 0.17 -8.37
N ALA A 406 1.06 0.56 -9.64
CA ALA A 406 -0.10 1.13 -10.34
C ALA A 406 -1.10 0.08 -10.86
N GLY A 407 -0.89 -1.19 -10.52
CA GLY A 407 -1.78 -2.28 -10.88
C GLY A 407 -1.66 -2.75 -12.33
N GLN A 408 -2.67 -3.45 -12.79
CA GLN A 408 -2.66 -4.13 -14.09
C GLN A 408 -2.49 -3.19 -15.31
N TYR A 409 -2.71 -1.88 -15.15
CA TYR A 409 -2.59 -0.89 -16.22
C TYR A 409 -1.28 -0.09 -16.15
N GLY A 410 -0.42 -0.33 -15.14
CA GLY A 410 0.88 0.33 -15.02
C GLY A 410 1.77 0.18 -16.24
N PRO A 411 1.98 -1.02 -16.80
CA PRO A 411 2.81 -1.18 -18.00
C PRO A 411 2.29 -0.40 -19.21
N GLN A 412 0.97 -0.33 -19.42
CA GLN A 412 0.37 0.49 -20.47
C GLN A 412 0.63 1.97 -20.22
N ALA A 413 0.42 2.46 -19.00
CA ALA A 413 0.64 3.86 -18.63
C ALA A 413 2.10 4.28 -18.86
N VAL A 414 3.07 3.43 -18.49
CA VAL A 414 4.50 3.65 -18.78
C VAL A 414 4.75 3.81 -20.28
N VAL A 415 4.22 2.90 -21.10
CA VAL A 415 4.45 2.94 -22.56
C VAL A 415 3.76 4.15 -23.18
N ASP A 416 2.54 4.50 -22.79
CA ASP A 416 1.82 5.68 -23.28
C ASP A 416 2.58 6.97 -22.92
N ALA A 417 3.19 7.05 -21.74
CA ALA A 417 4.04 8.17 -21.36
C ALA A 417 5.37 8.18 -22.15
N LEU A 418 6.00 7.02 -22.37
CA LEU A 418 7.23 6.89 -23.16
C LEU A 418 7.05 7.42 -24.59
N VAL A 419 5.90 7.18 -25.18
CA VAL A 419 5.61 7.63 -26.55
C VAL A 419 4.96 9.03 -26.60
N GLY A 420 4.75 9.66 -25.43
CA GLY A 420 4.23 11.00 -25.34
C GLY A 420 2.71 11.14 -25.56
N GLU A 421 1.96 10.07 -25.38
CA GLU A 421 0.48 10.08 -25.47
C GLU A 421 -0.14 10.57 -24.16
N THR A 422 0.55 10.34 -23.04
CA THR A 422 0.16 10.84 -21.72
C THR A 422 1.30 11.62 -21.06
N GLY A 423 0.95 12.48 -20.10
CA GLY A 423 1.93 13.15 -19.25
C GLY A 423 2.31 12.30 -18.03
N MET A 424 3.23 12.81 -17.25
CA MET A 424 3.68 12.24 -15.98
C MET A 424 3.41 13.25 -14.85
N PRO A 425 2.15 13.41 -14.42
CA PRO A 425 1.76 14.41 -13.42
C PRO A 425 2.04 13.95 -11.98
N GLY A 426 2.49 12.72 -11.79
CA GLY A 426 2.73 12.11 -10.49
C GLY A 426 3.72 12.89 -9.64
N ARG A 427 3.60 12.74 -8.34
CA ARG A 427 4.51 13.29 -7.34
C ARG A 427 4.93 12.20 -6.38
N LEU A 428 6.19 12.26 -5.94
CA LEU A 428 6.69 11.29 -4.96
C LEU A 428 5.85 11.33 -3.69
N PRO A 429 5.28 10.19 -3.26
CA PRO A 429 4.56 10.09 -2.00
C PRO A 429 5.50 9.93 -0.79
N VAL A 430 6.77 9.67 -1.04
CA VAL A 430 7.83 9.42 -0.04
C VAL A 430 9.11 10.14 -0.46
N THR A 431 9.99 10.41 0.49
CA THR A 431 11.35 10.91 0.21
C THR A 431 12.23 9.74 -0.22
N LEU A 432 13.01 9.91 -1.28
CA LEU A 432 13.98 8.92 -1.75
C LEU A 432 15.35 9.23 -1.13
N PRO A 433 16.01 8.26 -0.46
CA PRO A 433 17.33 8.45 0.12
C PRO A 433 18.41 8.47 -0.95
N ALA A 434 19.41 9.32 -0.80
CA ALA A 434 20.57 9.36 -1.69
C ALA A 434 21.55 8.19 -1.44
N TYR A 435 21.59 7.67 -0.20
CA TYR A 435 22.42 6.54 0.20
C TYR A 435 21.79 5.80 1.38
N ALA A 436 22.13 4.53 1.57
CA ALA A 436 21.49 3.67 2.56
C ALA A 436 21.60 4.21 4.01
N GLY A 437 22.69 4.90 4.34
CA GLY A 437 22.88 5.51 5.66
C GLY A 437 22.05 6.78 5.93
N ALA A 438 21.34 7.32 4.93
CA ALA A 438 20.46 8.48 5.10
C ALA A 438 19.11 8.14 5.74
N VAL A 439 18.75 6.86 5.81
CA VAL A 439 17.44 6.44 6.34
C VAL A 439 17.44 6.47 7.87
N PRO A 440 16.38 7.03 8.50
CA PRO A 440 15.20 7.67 7.93
C PRO A 440 15.46 9.09 7.41
N VAL A 441 14.99 9.41 6.23
CA VAL A 441 14.97 10.76 5.67
C VAL A 441 13.52 11.15 5.38
N ARG A 442 13.12 12.36 5.79
CA ARG A 442 11.72 12.80 5.76
C ARG A 442 11.58 14.19 5.18
N TYR A 443 10.52 14.41 4.40
CA TYR A 443 10.22 15.73 3.83
C TYR A 443 9.95 16.81 4.90
N ASN A 444 9.52 16.39 6.09
CA ASN A 444 9.16 17.26 7.20
C ASN A 444 10.21 17.26 8.34
N ASP A 445 11.43 16.86 8.05
CA ASP A 445 12.52 16.95 9.01
C ASP A 445 12.69 18.39 9.50
N ARG A 446 12.82 18.54 10.81
CA ARG A 446 12.96 19.85 11.45
C ARG A 446 14.36 20.38 11.20
N GLN A 447 14.44 21.52 10.54
CA GLN A 447 15.70 22.22 10.35
C GLN A 447 16.16 22.86 11.67
N SER A 448 16.84 22.09 12.51
CA SER A 448 17.50 22.63 13.71
C SER A 448 18.93 23.12 13.40
N ALA A 449 19.57 22.55 12.39
CA ALA A 449 20.85 22.99 11.82
C ALA A 449 21.03 22.31 10.46
N GLU A 450 21.69 22.98 9.51
CA GLU A 450 22.12 22.38 8.26
C GLU A 450 23.36 21.49 8.52
N HIS A 451 23.13 20.25 8.88
CA HIS A 451 24.21 19.28 9.05
C HIS A 451 24.05 18.15 8.04
N VAL A 452 25.05 18.03 7.19
CA VAL A 452 25.24 16.88 6.31
C VAL A 452 26.31 15.97 6.92
N TYR A 453 26.29 14.70 6.55
CA TYR A 453 27.38 13.79 6.91
C TYR A 453 28.68 14.27 6.25
N ARG A 454 29.82 14.10 6.96
CA ARG A 454 31.11 14.58 6.49
C ARG A 454 31.57 13.93 5.18
N ASP A 455 31.13 12.71 4.95
CA ASP A 455 31.46 11.82 3.83
C ASP A 455 30.34 11.69 2.78
N ALA A 456 29.32 12.53 2.89
CA ALA A 456 28.22 12.57 1.94
C ALA A 456 27.69 14.03 1.78
N GLU A 457 27.23 14.38 0.59
CA GLU A 457 26.79 15.73 0.29
C GLU A 457 25.36 15.96 0.74
N GLU A 458 24.37 15.30 0.12
CA GLU A 458 22.97 15.46 0.47
C GLU A 458 22.31 14.12 0.82
N PRO A 459 21.42 14.09 1.82
CA PRO A 459 20.82 12.84 2.28
C PRO A 459 19.66 12.33 1.40
N GLU A 460 19.16 13.14 0.48
CA GLU A 460 17.96 12.82 -0.29
C GLU A 460 18.13 13.13 -1.80
N ILE A 461 17.53 12.30 -2.65
CA ILE A 461 17.47 12.49 -4.10
C ILE A 461 16.27 13.37 -4.47
N GLY A 462 15.17 13.25 -3.73
CA GLY A 462 13.94 13.98 -3.99
C GLY A 462 13.02 13.96 -2.78
N ARG A 463 12.20 14.99 -2.69
CA ARG A 463 11.22 15.16 -1.60
C ARG A 463 9.81 14.91 -2.10
N ALA A 464 9.00 14.29 -1.25
CA ALA A 464 7.56 14.35 -1.41
C ALA A 464 7.09 15.80 -1.36
N HIS A 465 6.49 16.30 -2.41
CA HIS A 465 5.84 17.61 -2.39
C HIS A 465 4.40 17.44 -1.92
N VAL A 466 4.08 18.03 -0.77
CA VAL A 466 2.72 18.08 -0.21
C VAL A 466 1.86 19.08 -0.96
#